data_7c4abf51b3ec17449e5e1119c4992416
#
_entry.id   7c4abf51b3ec17449e5e1119c4992416
#
_cell.length_a   1.000
_cell.length_b   1.000
_cell.length_c   1.000
_cell.angle_alpha   90.00
_cell.angle_beta   90.00
_cell.angle_gamma   90.00
#
_symmetry.space_group_name_H-M   'P 1'
#
loop_
_entity.id
_entity.type
_entity.pdbx_description
1 polymer ?
#
loop_
_entity_poly.entity_id
_entity_poly.type
_entity_poly.pdbx_seq_one_letter_code
_entity_poly.pdbx_strand_id
1 'polypeptide(L)'
;NVRQIMFDAQIGVGTVAKRYETLNPYEFATLYNTYRKETFSPEQLSAFQNGTAGTDWLDEIFQNGITQDYKLTLSGGSDKIQYIISGNYVGQEGVVKENTNKRYQARANITSQLTDWLHLTADVNASHNVKRSADFSAAKGNIVNIAMNYAPVLGIMNEDGTYTRDPYSAITQLNPVGLLNEQIGESMRDIVNAHIDLKFNILPGLTFTTSNGIDYNDVKNYSFATTKVSSSSSMSNNDAYRMTLQTTNNLTYNGKWGDHALTATAVYEATQSEYRYMNISGNNLMTESVGWWNVEMAGTRNAKNDYSKWALMSGVGRVMYNYKDRYMLTGTIRADGSSKFAS
;
A
#
# COMPACT_ATOMS: atom_id res chain seq x y z
N ASN A 1 1.64 3.09 39.43
CA ASN A 1 1.75 3.86 38.15
C ASN A 1 3.06 3.46 37.46
N VAL A 2 3.02 2.47 36.60
CA VAL A 2 4.19 2.11 35.78
C VAL A 2 4.07 2.91 34.48
N ARG A 3 5.08 3.74 34.19
CA ARG A 3 5.26 4.36 32.88
C ARG A 3 6.47 3.74 32.23
N GLN A 4 6.34 3.35 31.00
CA GLN A 4 7.42 2.75 30.23
C GLN A 4 7.58 3.49 28.90
N ILE A 5 8.83 3.77 28.57
CA ILE A 5 9.24 4.27 27.24
C ILE A 5 10.12 3.20 26.66
N MET A 6 9.79 2.73 25.47
CA MET A 6 10.55 1.75 24.72
C MET A 6 10.93 2.34 23.36
N PHE A 7 12.19 2.23 23.01
CA PHE A 7 12.68 2.59 21.69
C PHE A 7 13.33 1.36 21.06
N ASP A 8 12.80 0.97 19.91
CA ASP A 8 13.33 -0.11 19.08
C ASP A 8 13.95 0.49 17.82
N ALA A 9 15.16 0.05 17.48
CA ALA A 9 15.83 0.45 16.27
C ALA A 9 16.41 -0.79 15.58
N GLN A 10 16.09 -0.96 14.31
CA GLN A 10 16.61 -2.05 13.49
C GLN A 10 17.14 -1.49 12.18
N ILE A 11 18.34 -1.93 11.79
CA ILE A 11 18.93 -1.65 10.48
C ILE A 11 19.29 -3.00 9.86
N GLY A 12 18.84 -3.20 8.63
CA GLY A 12 19.13 -4.41 7.86
C GLY A 12 19.72 -4.06 6.49
N VAL A 13 20.57 -4.94 5.99
CA VAL A 13 21.08 -4.88 4.62
C VAL A 13 20.59 -6.10 3.87
N GLY A 14 19.87 -5.87 2.80
CA GLY A 14 19.39 -6.91 1.88
C GLY A 14 20.31 -7.01 0.67
N THR A 15 20.68 -8.23 0.30
CA THR A 15 21.46 -8.51 -0.90
C THR A 15 20.74 -9.52 -1.78
N VAL A 16 21.06 -9.55 -3.06
CA VAL A 16 20.54 -10.58 -3.96
C VAL A 16 21.23 -11.91 -3.64
N ALA A 17 20.49 -12.86 -3.09
CA ALA A 17 21.03 -14.15 -2.63
C ALA A 17 21.55 -15.04 -3.78
N LYS A 18 20.90 -14.96 -4.96
CA LYS A 18 21.29 -15.68 -6.15
C LYS A 18 20.93 -14.86 -7.37
N ARG A 19 21.90 -14.64 -8.25
CA ARG A 19 21.69 -14.04 -9.57
C ARG A 19 21.52 -15.17 -10.61
N TYR A 20 20.78 -14.88 -11.65
CA TYR A 20 20.75 -15.73 -12.82
C TYR A 20 22.10 -15.59 -13.57
N GLU A 21 22.61 -16.70 -14.04
CA GLU A 21 23.78 -16.70 -14.93
C GLU A 21 23.31 -16.29 -16.33
N THR A 22 23.87 -15.21 -16.84
CA THR A 22 23.65 -14.73 -18.20
C THR A 22 24.98 -14.78 -18.94
N LEU A 23 24.94 -14.82 -20.27
CA LEU A 23 26.14 -14.74 -21.07
C LEU A 23 26.85 -13.39 -20.81
N ASN A 24 28.14 -13.42 -20.60
CA ASN A 24 28.95 -12.21 -20.58
C ASN A 24 29.12 -11.64 -22.00
N PRO A 25 29.64 -10.41 -22.18
CA PRO A 25 29.78 -9.80 -23.51
C PRO A 25 30.59 -10.63 -24.51
N TYR A 26 31.66 -11.26 -24.06
CA TYR A 26 32.52 -12.09 -24.91
C TYR A 26 31.80 -13.38 -25.32
N GLU A 27 31.16 -14.07 -24.39
CA GLU A 27 30.39 -15.30 -24.64
C GLU A 27 29.26 -15.03 -25.61
N PHE A 28 28.49 -13.94 -25.39
CA PHE A 28 27.42 -13.53 -26.29
C PHE A 28 27.92 -13.26 -27.70
N ALA A 29 28.97 -12.43 -27.84
CA ALA A 29 29.52 -12.05 -29.13
C ALA A 29 30.10 -13.25 -29.89
N THR A 30 30.78 -14.16 -29.18
CA THR A 30 31.34 -15.39 -29.76
C THR A 30 30.21 -16.30 -30.23
N LEU A 31 29.20 -16.52 -29.41
CA LEU A 31 28.01 -17.33 -29.78
C LEU A 31 27.27 -16.70 -30.96
N TYR A 32 27.09 -15.38 -30.93
CA TYR A 32 26.37 -14.67 -32.01
C TYR A 32 27.11 -14.79 -33.36
N ASN A 33 28.43 -14.72 -33.36
CA ASN A 33 29.25 -14.92 -34.56
C ASN A 33 29.16 -16.35 -35.14
N THR A 34 28.69 -17.33 -34.36
CA THR A 34 28.43 -18.71 -34.92
C THR A 34 27.19 -18.72 -35.82
N TYR A 35 26.19 -17.90 -35.54
CA TYR A 35 24.96 -17.80 -36.30
C TYR A 35 24.98 -16.70 -37.37
N ARG A 36 25.68 -15.57 -37.06
CA ARG A 36 25.83 -14.40 -37.91
C ARG A 36 27.32 -14.13 -38.09
N LYS A 37 27.93 -14.69 -39.10
CA LYS A 37 29.38 -14.60 -39.36
C LYS A 37 29.83 -13.14 -39.36
N GLU A 38 30.95 -12.88 -38.70
CA GLU A 38 31.69 -11.60 -38.68
C GLU A 38 30.86 -10.38 -38.21
N THR A 39 29.88 -10.57 -37.37
CA THR A 39 29.14 -9.45 -36.78
C THR A 39 30.01 -8.67 -35.82
N PHE A 40 30.86 -9.36 -35.02
CA PHE A 40 31.82 -8.74 -34.12
C PHE A 40 33.24 -9.01 -34.59
N SER A 41 34.02 -7.94 -34.72
CA SER A 41 35.42 -8.04 -35.18
C SER A 41 36.33 -8.63 -34.08
N PRO A 42 37.52 -9.12 -34.45
CA PRO A 42 38.50 -9.59 -33.46
C PRO A 42 38.87 -8.55 -32.40
N GLU A 43 38.92 -7.26 -32.77
CA GLU A 43 39.19 -6.16 -31.84
C GLU A 43 38.06 -5.99 -30.84
N GLN A 44 36.81 -6.08 -31.29
CA GLN A 44 35.61 -6.04 -30.42
C GLN A 44 35.59 -7.24 -29.48
N LEU A 45 35.83 -8.44 -29.98
CA LEU A 45 35.92 -9.66 -29.15
C LEU A 45 37.02 -9.50 -28.08
N SER A 46 38.19 -8.95 -28.45
CA SER A 46 39.25 -8.67 -27.49
C SER A 46 38.81 -7.64 -26.41
N ALA A 47 38.12 -6.58 -26.81
CA ALA A 47 37.58 -5.59 -25.87
C ALA A 47 36.59 -6.20 -24.89
N PHE A 48 35.68 -7.07 -25.35
CA PHE A 48 34.74 -7.79 -24.50
C PHE A 48 35.43 -8.79 -23.57
N GLN A 49 36.43 -9.51 -24.06
CA GLN A 49 37.23 -10.44 -23.27
C GLN A 49 38.00 -9.76 -22.15
N ASN A 50 38.56 -8.57 -22.41
CA ASN A 50 39.33 -7.80 -21.45
C ASN A 50 38.43 -6.94 -20.51
N GLY A 51 37.08 -6.98 -20.69
CA GLY A 51 36.14 -6.22 -19.88
C GLY A 51 36.21 -4.69 -20.10
N THR A 52 36.76 -4.22 -21.23
CA THR A 52 36.81 -2.79 -21.58
C THR A 52 35.57 -2.33 -22.34
N ALA A 53 34.70 -3.25 -22.73
CA ALA A 53 33.43 -2.97 -23.41
C ALA A 53 32.34 -3.97 -22.96
N GLY A 54 31.08 -3.58 -23.17
CA GLY A 54 29.91 -4.34 -22.77
C GLY A 54 29.40 -3.97 -21.37
N THR A 55 28.27 -4.55 -20.97
CA THR A 55 27.55 -4.22 -19.73
C THR A 55 27.00 -5.48 -19.08
N ASP A 56 27.24 -5.66 -17.78
CA ASP A 56 26.47 -6.58 -16.93
C ASP A 56 25.18 -5.87 -16.50
N TRP A 57 24.10 -6.12 -17.23
CA TRP A 57 22.81 -5.46 -17.01
C TRP A 57 22.20 -5.79 -15.65
N LEU A 58 22.48 -6.96 -15.08
CA LEU A 58 22.00 -7.32 -13.75
C LEU A 58 22.74 -6.52 -12.66
N ASP A 59 24.04 -6.24 -12.86
CA ASP A 59 24.80 -5.39 -11.93
C ASP A 59 24.34 -3.93 -11.98
N GLU A 60 23.96 -3.46 -13.17
CA GLU A 60 23.46 -2.11 -13.35
C GLU A 60 22.11 -1.86 -12.70
N ILE A 61 21.26 -2.87 -12.56
CA ILE A 61 19.93 -2.71 -11.95
C ILE A 61 19.88 -3.10 -10.48
N PHE A 62 20.86 -3.86 -9.97
CA PHE A 62 20.87 -4.30 -8.58
C PHE A 62 21.74 -3.39 -7.69
N GLN A 63 21.40 -3.39 -6.42
CA GLN A 63 22.13 -2.74 -5.34
C GLN A 63 21.94 -3.51 -4.04
N ASN A 64 22.71 -3.16 -3.01
CA ASN A 64 22.38 -3.58 -1.66
C ASN A 64 21.24 -2.70 -1.14
N GLY A 65 20.15 -3.33 -0.75
CA GLY A 65 19.00 -2.63 -0.17
C GLY A 65 19.20 -2.37 1.32
N ILE A 66 18.79 -1.20 1.80
CA ILE A 66 18.88 -0.83 3.21
C ILE A 66 17.46 -0.78 3.78
N THR A 67 17.25 -1.45 4.90
CA THR A 67 16.01 -1.37 5.68
C THR A 67 16.30 -0.71 7.02
N GLN A 68 15.49 0.29 7.37
CA GLN A 68 15.53 0.99 8.66
C GLN A 68 14.14 0.90 9.29
N ASP A 69 14.07 0.50 10.55
CA ASP A 69 12.83 0.47 11.33
C ASP A 69 13.10 1.11 12.69
N TYR A 70 12.38 2.20 12.97
CA TYR A 70 12.48 2.93 14.23
C TYR A 70 11.11 3.04 14.86
N LYS A 71 10.96 2.52 16.08
CA LYS A 71 9.70 2.54 16.81
C LYS A 71 9.89 3.11 18.20
N LEU A 72 9.07 4.10 18.53
CA LEU A 72 8.94 4.64 19.88
C LEU A 72 7.59 4.23 20.44
N THR A 73 7.57 3.61 21.62
CA THR A 73 6.34 3.22 22.33
C THR A 73 6.33 3.84 23.71
N LEU A 74 5.23 4.51 24.03
CA LEU A 74 4.92 5.03 25.35
C LEU A 74 3.75 4.23 25.90
N SER A 75 3.90 3.62 27.05
CA SER A 75 2.82 2.93 27.74
C SER A 75 2.77 3.28 29.22
N GLY A 76 1.60 3.22 29.76
CA GLY A 76 1.42 3.49 31.16
C GLY A 76 -0.03 3.46 31.58
N GLY A 77 -0.27 3.74 32.85
CA GLY A 77 -1.61 3.81 33.34
C GLY A 77 -1.73 3.75 34.86
N SER A 78 -2.97 3.78 35.29
CA SER A 78 -3.42 3.55 36.64
C SER A 78 -4.64 2.62 36.58
N ASP A 79 -5.28 2.38 37.71
CA ASP A 79 -6.54 1.60 37.76
C ASP A 79 -7.67 2.23 36.94
N LYS A 80 -7.60 3.55 36.71
CA LYS A 80 -8.63 4.32 35.97
C LYS A 80 -8.28 4.62 34.53
N ILE A 81 -7.02 4.58 34.13
CA ILE A 81 -6.58 4.87 32.76
C ILE A 81 -5.42 3.99 32.38
N GLN A 82 -5.45 3.43 31.20
CA GLN A 82 -4.37 2.67 30.57
C GLN A 82 -4.19 3.21 29.14
N TYR A 83 -2.95 3.35 28.72
CA TYR A 83 -2.64 3.81 27.37
C TYR A 83 -1.38 3.16 26.81
N ILE A 84 -1.40 2.98 25.49
CA ILE A 84 -0.24 2.65 24.67
C ILE A 84 -0.28 3.59 23.45
N ILE A 85 0.79 4.36 23.29
CA ILE A 85 0.95 5.28 22.16
C ILE A 85 2.26 4.92 21.49
N SER A 86 2.27 4.76 20.18
CA SER A 86 3.48 4.44 19.43
C SER A 86 3.57 5.21 18.12
N GLY A 87 4.81 5.58 17.77
CA GLY A 87 5.18 6.06 16.45
C GLY A 87 6.18 5.10 15.83
N ASN A 88 6.05 4.81 14.55
CA ASN A 88 6.94 3.94 13.81
C ASN A 88 7.29 4.56 12.46
N TYR A 89 8.57 4.51 12.11
CA TYR A 89 9.08 4.82 10.77
C TYR A 89 9.75 3.57 10.20
N VAL A 90 9.36 3.20 8.99
CA VAL A 90 10.02 2.14 8.21
C VAL A 90 10.47 2.74 6.88
N GLY A 91 11.78 2.71 6.63
CA GLY A 91 12.38 3.06 5.36
C GLY A 91 13.02 1.82 4.74
N GLN A 92 12.67 1.51 3.51
CA GLN A 92 13.23 0.40 2.75
C GLN A 92 13.74 0.88 1.40
N GLU A 93 14.98 0.56 1.10
CA GLU A 93 15.54 0.57 -0.25
C GLU A 93 15.57 -0.86 -0.76
N GLY A 94 15.02 -1.09 -1.95
CA GLY A 94 14.99 -2.41 -2.57
C GLY A 94 16.35 -2.83 -3.12
N VAL A 95 16.52 -4.14 -3.35
CA VAL A 95 17.70 -4.67 -4.06
C VAL A 95 17.71 -4.33 -5.55
N VAL A 96 16.59 -3.89 -6.10
CA VAL A 96 16.52 -3.25 -7.41
C VAL A 96 16.57 -1.75 -7.18
N LYS A 97 17.45 -1.06 -7.91
CA LYS A 97 17.59 0.41 -7.85
C LYS A 97 16.26 1.10 -8.10
N GLU A 98 16.06 2.31 -7.59
CA GLU A 98 14.85 3.12 -7.70
C GLU A 98 13.58 2.52 -7.05
N ASN A 99 13.69 1.40 -6.34
CA ASN A 99 12.62 0.85 -5.53
C ASN A 99 12.77 1.26 -4.07
N THR A 100 11.87 2.11 -3.60
CA THR A 100 11.85 2.57 -2.21
C THR A 100 10.46 2.49 -1.61
N ASN A 101 10.40 2.28 -0.30
CA ASN A 101 9.18 2.33 0.46
C ASN A 101 9.41 3.03 1.80
N LYS A 102 8.66 4.11 2.08
CA LYS A 102 8.74 4.86 3.34
C LYS A 102 7.37 4.87 3.99
N ARG A 103 7.29 4.36 5.20
CA ARG A 103 6.05 4.32 5.97
C ARG A 103 6.23 5.03 7.31
N TYR A 104 5.33 5.95 7.58
CA TYR A 104 5.15 6.63 8.86
C TYR A 104 3.85 6.11 9.46
N GLN A 105 3.86 5.71 10.72
CA GLN A 105 2.68 5.19 11.41
C GLN A 105 2.62 5.73 12.83
N ALA A 106 1.43 6.16 13.24
CA ALA A 106 1.12 6.51 14.61
C ALA A 106 -0.06 5.66 15.09
N ARG A 107 0.04 5.15 16.31
CA ARG A 107 -1.04 4.39 16.94
C ARG A 107 -1.22 4.85 18.38
N ALA A 108 -2.48 4.99 18.78
CA ALA A 108 -2.87 5.23 20.16
C ALA A 108 -4.00 4.29 20.55
N ASN A 109 -3.84 3.59 21.67
CA ASN A 109 -4.90 2.83 22.32
C ASN A 109 -5.03 3.35 23.75
N ILE A 110 -6.24 3.77 24.12
CA ILE A 110 -6.54 4.36 25.42
C ILE A 110 -7.80 3.71 25.96
N THR A 111 -7.72 3.19 27.18
CA THR A 111 -8.89 2.74 27.94
C THR A 111 -8.96 3.55 29.23
N SER A 112 -10.10 4.13 29.53
CA SER A 112 -10.27 4.99 30.70
C SER A 112 -11.64 4.82 31.33
N GLN A 113 -11.67 4.72 32.63
CA GLN A 113 -12.85 4.96 33.44
C GLN A 113 -12.92 6.44 33.75
N LEU A 114 -13.68 7.18 32.92
CA LEU A 114 -13.82 8.65 33.03
C LEU A 114 -14.57 9.04 34.32
N THR A 115 -15.62 8.26 34.63
CA THR A 115 -16.40 8.38 35.85
C THR A 115 -16.81 6.97 36.29
N ASP A 116 -17.51 6.82 37.43
CA ASP A 116 -17.99 5.52 37.89
C ASP A 116 -19.04 4.90 36.94
N TRP A 117 -19.69 5.75 36.14
CA TRP A 117 -20.74 5.33 35.20
C TRP A 117 -20.33 5.41 33.72
N LEU A 118 -19.15 5.98 33.40
CA LEU A 118 -18.69 6.19 32.01
C LEU A 118 -17.30 5.61 31.78
N HIS A 119 -17.20 4.68 30.85
CA HIS A 119 -15.94 4.10 30.37
C HIS A 119 -15.71 4.47 28.90
N LEU A 120 -14.49 4.81 28.56
CA LEU A 120 -14.01 5.12 27.21
C LEU A 120 -12.98 4.07 26.79
N THR A 121 -13.12 3.55 25.59
CA THR A 121 -12.03 2.89 24.85
C THR A 121 -11.86 3.60 23.52
N ALA A 122 -10.63 3.98 23.19
CA ALA A 122 -10.30 4.60 21.92
C ALA A 122 -9.09 3.90 21.31
N ASP A 123 -9.20 3.49 20.05
CA ASP A 123 -8.11 2.97 19.23
C ASP A 123 -8.01 3.82 17.97
N VAL A 124 -6.83 4.40 17.72
CA VAL A 124 -6.55 5.21 16.54
C VAL A 124 -5.28 4.71 15.91
N ASN A 125 -5.32 4.44 14.63
CA ASN A 125 -4.18 4.09 13.81
C ASN A 125 -4.17 4.99 12.57
N ALA A 126 -3.07 5.70 12.35
CA ALA A 126 -2.85 6.51 11.17
C ALA A 126 -1.53 6.12 10.52
N SER A 127 -1.51 6.00 9.20
CA SER A 127 -0.29 5.71 8.46
C SER A 127 -0.25 6.48 7.14
N HIS A 128 0.96 6.95 6.81
CA HIS A 128 1.32 7.54 5.52
C HIS A 128 2.40 6.67 4.90
N ASN A 129 2.17 6.17 3.70
CA ASN A 129 3.12 5.32 2.98
C ASN A 129 3.41 5.90 1.61
N VAL A 130 4.69 6.06 1.29
CA VAL A 130 5.17 6.48 -0.04
C VAL A 130 6.02 5.37 -0.61
N LYS A 131 5.59 4.83 -1.73
CA LYS A 131 6.31 3.79 -2.47
C LYS A 131 6.69 4.34 -3.83
N ARG A 132 7.98 4.32 -4.15
CA ARG A 132 8.49 4.47 -5.51
C ARG A 132 8.83 3.08 -6.04
N SER A 133 8.49 2.79 -7.27
CA SER A 133 8.71 1.46 -7.85
C SER A 133 9.12 1.60 -9.31
N ALA A 134 10.21 0.92 -9.63
CA ALA A 134 10.62 0.64 -11.01
C ALA A 134 9.96 -0.65 -11.53
N ASP A 135 9.01 -1.22 -10.77
CA ASP A 135 8.29 -2.42 -11.19
C ASP A 135 7.18 -2.02 -12.19
N PHE A 136 7.51 -2.13 -13.42
CA PHE A 136 6.59 -1.93 -14.52
C PHE A 136 5.99 -3.27 -14.90
N SER A 137 4.81 -3.52 -14.41
CA SER A 137 3.88 -4.54 -14.90
C SER A 137 3.45 -4.23 -16.34
N ALA A 138 4.42 -4.06 -17.22
CA ALA A 138 4.15 -3.89 -18.63
C ALA A 138 4.07 -5.29 -19.29
N ALA A 139 3.42 -5.35 -20.42
CA ALA A 139 3.36 -6.53 -21.29
C ALA A 139 4.73 -7.09 -21.72
N LYS A 140 5.83 -6.47 -21.30
CA LYS A 140 7.22 -6.79 -21.60
C LYS A 140 7.99 -7.47 -20.45
N GLY A 141 7.36 -7.75 -19.31
CA GLY A 141 8.00 -8.36 -18.14
C GLY A 141 8.51 -7.34 -17.12
N ASN A 142 9.01 -7.83 -15.98
CA ASN A 142 9.65 -7.01 -14.96
C ASN A 142 11.06 -6.59 -15.37
N ILE A 143 11.63 -5.58 -14.69
CA ILE A 143 12.95 -5.02 -15.02
C ILE A 143 14.08 -6.06 -15.01
N VAL A 144 14.01 -7.05 -14.12
CA VAL A 144 15.01 -8.14 -14.05
C VAL A 144 14.96 -8.99 -15.32
N ASN A 145 13.76 -9.33 -15.78
CA ASN A 145 13.60 -10.08 -17.03
C ASN A 145 14.08 -9.27 -18.24
N ILE A 146 13.84 -7.97 -18.28
CA ILE A 146 14.33 -7.09 -19.33
C ILE A 146 15.85 -7.07 -19.31
N ALA A 147 16.49 -6.89 -18.16
CA ALA A 147 17.95 -6.88 -17.99
C ALA A 147 18.59 -8.22 -18.40
N MET A 148 17.97 -9.34 -18.05
CA MET A 148 18.45 -10.68 -18.44
C MET A 148 18.42 -10.92 -19.95
N ASN A 149 17.53 -10.27 -20.66
CA ASN A 149 17.33 -10.47 -22.11
C ASN A 149 17.95 -9.34 -22.96
N TYR A 150 18.54 -8.32 -22.34
CA TYR A 150 19.21 -7.25 -23.06
C TYR A 150 20.63 -7.64 -23.44
N ALA A 151 21.05 -7.37 -24.68
CA ALA A 151 22.34 -7.83 -25.19
C ALA A 151 23.51 -7.23 -24.38
N PRO A 152 24.40 -8.04 -23.78
CA PRO A 152 25.46 -7.58 -22.90
C PRO A 152 26.61 -6.89 -23.64
N VAL A 153 26.65 -6.96 -24.96
CA VAL A 153 27.64 -6.27 -25.82
C VAL A 153 27.36 -4.79 -25.97
N LEU A 154 26.22 -4.30 -25.50
CA LEU A 154 25.82 -2.89 -25.58
C LEU A 154 26.26 -2.12 -24.36
N GLY A 155 26.66 -0.87 -24.55
CA GLY A 155 26.80 0.10 -23.47
C GLY A 155 25.46 0.66 -23.02
N ILE A 156 25.44 1.39 -21.90
CA ILE A 156 24.23 2.02 -21.38
C ILE A 156 23.75 3.15 -22.29
N MET A 157 24.67 3.98 -22.78
CA MET A 157 24.37 5.13 -23.63
C MET A 157 25.18 5.09 -24.91
N ASN A 158 24.62 5.67 -25.94
CA ASN A 158 25.30 6.02 -27.18
C ASN A 158 26.16 7.27 -26.98
N GLU A 159 27.06 7.56 -27.92
CA GLU A 159 27.95 8.77 -27.92
C GLU A 159 27.17 10.09 -27.89
N ASP A 160 25.92 10.08 -28.40
CA ASP A 160 25.03 11.24 -28.43
C ASP A 160 24.26 11.43 -27.10
N GLY A 161 24.49 10.59 -26.10
CA GLY A 161 23.83 10.62 -24.80
C GLY A 161 22.44 10.02 -24.78
N THR A 162 22.00 9.33 -25.83
CA THR A 162 20.76 8.56 -25.85
C THR A 162 20.98 7.15 -25.28
N TYR A 163 19.93 6.53 -24.71
CA TYR A 163 20.00 5.14 -24.29
C TYR A 163 20.14 4.21 -25.49
N THR A 164 21.02 3.20 -25.37
CA THR A 164 21.16 2.18 -26.41
C THR A 164 19.85 1.41 -26.62
N ARG A 165 19.66 0.95 -27.84
CA ARG A 165 18.55 0.04 -28.21
C ARG A 165 19.13 -1.28 -28.64
N ASP A 166 18.53 -2.38 -28.21
CA ASP A 166 19.01 -3.72 -28.54
C ASP A 166 18.58 -4.14 -29.96
N PRO A 167 19.53 -4.20 -30.93
CA PRO A 167 19.24 -4.65 -32.28
C PRO A 167 19.33 -6.18 -32.42
N TYR A 168 19.81 -6.88 -31.39
CA TYR A 168 20.05 -8.33 -31.41
C TYR A 168 18.84 -9.14 -30.94
N SER A 169 17.89 -8.50 -30.25
CA SER A 169 16.67 -9.14 -29.78
C SER A 169 15.60 -9.21 -30.89
N ALA A 170 14.89 -10.32 -30.98
CA ALA A 170 13.75 -10.48 -31.87
C ALA A 170 12.54 -9.58 -31.51
N ILE A 171 12.52 -9.08 -30.29
CA ILE A 171 11.51 -8.13 -29.79
C ILE A 171 12.21 -6.84 -29.37
N THR A 172 11.54 -5.70 -29.59
CA THR A 172 12.08 -4.42 -29.14
C THR A 172 12.23 -4.42 -27.62
N GLN A 173 13.48 -4.49 -27.17
CA GLN A 173 13.82 -4.36 -25.76
C GLN A 173 14.15 -2.89 -25.46
N LEU A 174 13.68 -2.42 -24.30
CA LEU A 174 14.01 -1.11 -23.78
C LEU A 174 15.24 -1.23 -22.87
N ASN A 175 16.10 -0.21 -22.90
CA ASN A 175 17.30 -0.16 -22.07
C ASN A 175 16.92 -0.26 -20.57
N PRO A 176 17.44 -1.26 -19.81
CA PRO A 176 17.07 -1.45 -18.42
C PRO A 176 17.36 -0.26 -17.52
N VAL A 177 18.53 0.37 -17.67
CA VAL A 177 18.93 1.58 -16.91
C VAL A 177 18.08 2.77 -17.31
N GLY A 178 17.80 2.90 -18.61
CA GLY A 178 16.89 3.92 -19.10
C GLY A 178 15.50 3.80 -18.49
N LEU A 179 14.96 2.59 -18.39
CA LEU A 179 13.67 2.35 -17.73
C LEU A 179 13.69 2.77 -16.27
N LEU A 180 14.73 2.43 -15.51
CA LEU A 180 14.85 2.82 -14.09
C LEU A 180 14.85 4.34 -13.92
N ASN A 181 15.47 5.08 -14.82
CA ASN A 181 15.66 6.52 -14.69
C ASN A 181 14.51 7.36 -15.29
N GLU A 182 13.90 6.88 -16.36
CA GLU A 182 12.99 7.67 -17.20
C GLU A 182 11.53 7.23 -17.11
N GLN A 183 11.27 6.09 -16.48
CA GLN A 183 9.91 5.64 -16.20
C GLN A 183 9.69 5.57 -14.70
N ILE A 184 9.00 6.57 -14.16
CA ILE A 184 8.84 6.80 -12.73
C ILE A 184 7.43 6.46 -12.33
N GLY A 185 7.29 5.62 -11.28
CA GLY A 185 6.01 5.35 -10.64
C GLY A 185 6.10 5.65 -9.14
N GLU A 186 5.12 6.38 -8.62
CA GLU A 186 5.00 6.68 -7.20
C GLU A 186 3.60 6.40 -6.71
N SER A 187 3.48 5.75 -5.57
CA SER A 187 2.21 5.47 -4.89
C SER A 187 2.27 6.05 -3.49
N MET A 188 1.33 6.92 -3.18
CA MET A 188 1.10 7.43 -1.83
C MET A 188 -0.18 6.82 -1.28
N ARG A 189 -0.14 6.41 -0.02
CA ARG A 189 -1.31 5.85 0.64
C ARG A 189 -1.45 6.36 2.06
N ASP A 190 -2.58 7.02 2.33
CA ASP A 190 -2.98 7.49 3.63
C ASP A 190 -4.10 6.61 4.19
N ILE A 191 -3.90 6.08 5.39
CA ILE A 191 -4.90 5.27 6.10
C ILE A 191 -5.11 5.88 7.47
N VAL A 192 -6.38 6.07 7.82
CA VAL A 192 -6.78 6.38 9.20
C VAL A 192 -7.91 5.43 9.59
N ASN A 193 -7.66 4.64 10.64
CA ASN A 193 -8.66 3.83 11.30
C ASN A 193 -8.81 4.36 12.72
N ALA A 194 -10.00 4.76 13.10
CA ALA A 194 -10.30 5.17 14.46
C ALA A 194 -11.57 4.49 14.95
N HIS A 195 -11.52 4.02 16.18
CA HIS A 195 -12.63 3.37 16.85
C HIS A 195 -12.77 3.91 18.27
N ILE A 196 -13.99 4.31 18.63
CA ILE A 196 -14.28 4.87 19.95
C ILE A 196 -15.51 4.17 20.51
N ASP A 197 -15.34 3.55 21.67
CA ASP A 197 -16.42 2.96 22.47
C ASP A 197 -16.65 3.81 23.71
N LEU A 198 -17.91 4.16 23.93
CA LEU A 198 -18.39 4.75 25.16
C LEU A 198 -19.42 3.80 25.80
N LYS A 199 -19.10 3.32 27.00
CA LYS A 199 -19.99 2.48 27.80
C LYS A 199 -20.52 3.26 28.99
N PHE A 200 -21.84 3.38 29.05
CA PHE A 200 -22.57 4.07 30.09
C PHE A 200 -23.27 3.03 31.00
N ASN A 201 -22.94 3.00 32.26
CA ASN A 201 -23.69 2.27 33.28
C ASN A 201 -24.80 3.20 33.80
N ILE A 202 -25.99 3.13 33.20
CA ILE A 202 -27.08 4.08 33.43
C ILE A 202 -27.77 3.82 34.80
N LEU A 203 -28.06 2.56 35.06
CA LEU A 203 -28.66 2.10 36.29
C LEU A 203 -28.13 0.67 36.59
N PRO A 204 -28.30 0.15 37.82
CA PRO A 204 -27.96 -1.24 38.11
C PRO A 204 -28.66 -2.18 37.10
N GLY A 205 -27.85 -2.94 36.39
CA GLY A 205 -28.31 -3.88 35.35
C GLY A 205 -28.57 -3.25 33.97
N LEU A 206 -28.60 -1.90 33.81
CA LEU A 206 -28.84 -1.24 32.53
C LEU A 206 -27.55 -0.55 32.02
N THR A 207 -27.08 -1.03 30.89
CA THR A 207 -25.91 -0.48 30.22
C THR A 207 -26.23 -0.03 28.79
N PHE A 208 -25.68 1.10 28.38
CA PHE A 208 -25.69 1.55 26.99
C PHE A 208 -24.25 1.64 26.51
N THR A 209 -23.97 1.03 25.34
CA THR A 209 -22.66 1.10 24.69
C THR A 209 -22.87 1.67 23.30
N THR A 210 -22.12 2.71 22.94
CA THR A 210 -22.02 3.23 21.59
C THR A 210 -20.61 3.02 21.08
N SER A 211 -20.48 2.31 19.96
CA SER A 211 -19.24 2.00 19.27
C SER A 211 -19.24 2.75 17.93
N ASN A 212 -18.26 3.61 17.70
CA ASN A 212 -18.20 4.45 16.52
C ASN A 212 -16.86 4.28 15.85
N GLY A 213 -16.88 3.98 14.55
CA GLY A 213 -15.68 3.73 13.75
C GLY A 213 -15.63 4.58 12.49
N ILE A 214 -14.41 4.95 12.11
CA ILE A 214 -14.07 5.53 10.82
C ILE A 214 -12.91 4.75 10.20
N ASP A 215 -13.10 4.33 8.96
CA ASP A 215 -12.06 3.78 8.09
C ASP A 215 -11.89 4.71 6.90
N TYR A 216 -10.75 5.38 6.84
CA TYR A 216 -10.33 6.26 5.77
C TYR A 216 -9.16 5.66 5.03
N ASN A 217 -9.22 5.62 3.70
CA ASN A 217 -8.14 5.15 2.84
C ASN A 217 -8.10 6.01 1.58
N ASP A 218 -7.00 6.72 1.39
CA ASP A 218 -6.71 7.55 0.22
C ASP A 218 -5.46 7.00 -0.48
N VAL A 219 -5.56 6.71 -1.78
CA VAL A 219 -4.48 6.15 -2.58
C VAL A 219 -4.27 7.01 -3.81
N LYS A 220 -3.08 7.57 -3.94
CA LYS A 220 -2.65 8.35 -5.10
C LYS A 220 -1.53 7.60 -5.81
N ASN A 221 -1.74 7.33 -7.09
CA ASN A 221 -0.73 6.70 -7.93
C ASN A 221 -0.37 7.65 -9.07
N TYR A 222 0.91 7.94 -9.17
CA TYR A 222 1.49 8.76 -10.21
C TYR A 222 2.39 7.92 -11.09
N SER A 223 2.35 8.14 -12.39
CA SER A 223 3.29 7.54 -13.33
C SER A 223 3.65 8.51 -14.43
N PHE A 224 4.89 8.42 -14.86
CA PHE A 224 5.45 9.26 -15.90
C PHE A 224 6.51 8.48 -16.68
N ALA A 225 6.51 8.60 -18.00
CA ALA A 225 7.53 8.03 -18.87
C ALA A 225 7.93 9.06 -19.94
N THR A 226 9.23 9.17 -20.18
CA THR A 226 9.80 10.06 -21.19
C THR A 226 9.92 9.40 -22.56
N THR A 227 10.12 10.22 -23.61
CA THR A 227 10.42 9.74 -24.97
C THR A 227 11.78 9.08 -25.11
N LYS A 228 12.66 9.20 -24.11
CA LYS A 228 13.99 8.53 -24.11
C LYS A 228 13.86 7.00 -24.05
N VAL A 229 12.80 6.48 -23.42
CA VAL A 229 12.54 5.04 -23.25
C VAL A 229 11.22 4.57 -23.82
N SER A 230 10.41 5.46 -24.35
CA SER A 230 9.11 5.15 -24.96
C SER A 230 8.99 5.81 -26.32
N SER A 231 8.07 5.35 -27.16
CA SER A 231 7.73 6.00 -28.43
C SER A 231 7.00 7.33 -28.23
N SER A 232 6.40 7.54 -27.07
CA SER A 232 5.76 8.79 -26.68
C SER A 232 5.86 8.99 -25.18
N SER A 233 6.00 10.24 -24.75
CA SER A 233 5.88 10.57 -23.34
C SER A 233 4.48 10.33 -22.83
N SER A 234 4.36 9.87 -21.59
CA SER A 234 3.06 9.59 -20.97
C SER A 234 3.05 9.96 -19.50
N MET A 235 1.87 10.35 -19.01
CA MET A 235 1.65 10.61 -17.60
C MET A 235 0.28 10.07 -17.17
N SER A 236 0.18 9.67 -15.91
CA SER A 236 -1.11 9.28 -15.32
C SER A 236 -1.14 9.59 -13.83
N ASN A 237 -2.26 10.16 -13.38
CA ASN A 237 -2.58 10.43 -12.00
C ASN A 237 -3.87 9.70 -11.67
N ASN A 238 -3.80 8.77 -10.72
CA ASN A 238 -4.96 8.09 -10.16
C ASN A 238 -5.13 8.54 -8.70
N ASP A 239 -6.34 8.92 -8.33
CA ASP A 239 -6.73 9.25 -6.99
C ASP A 239 -7.94 8.39 -6.62
N ALA A 240 -7.82 7.57 -5.58
CA ALA A 240 -8.86 6.67 -5.12
C ALA A 240 -9.07 6.84 -3.62
N TYR A 241 -10.19 7.38 -3.26
CA TYR A 241 -10.60 7.67 -1.89
C TYR A 241 -11.73 6.76 -1.46
N ARG A 242 -11.63 6.21 -0.26
CA ARG A 242 -12.71 5.47 0.40
C ARG A 242 -12.83 5.88 1.86
N MET A 243 -14.04 6.21 2.27
CA MET A 243 -14.36 6.45 3.67
C MET A 243 -15.55 5.58 4.07
N THR A 244 -15.40 4.85 5.17
CA THR A 244 -16.48 4.08 5.79
C THR A 244 -16.69 4.59 7.21
N LEU A 245 -17.92 4.93 7.52
CA LEU A 245 -18.38 5.30 8.85
C LEU A 245 -19.30 4.20 9.38
N GLN A 246 -19.12 3.82 10.63
CA GLN A 246 -19.96 2.84 11.28
C GLN A 246 -20.29 3.25 12.71
N THR A 247 -21.50 2.91 13.13
CA THR A 247 -21.95 3.07 14.51
C THR A 247 -22.74 1.86 14.93
N THR A 248 -22.48 1.38 16.15
CA THR A 248 -23.29 0.33 16.81
C THR A 248 -23.70 0.85 18.17
N ASN A 249 -25.00 0.88 18.42
CA ASN A 249 -25.59 1.35 19.66
C ASN A 249 -26.31 0.18 20.32
N ASN A 250 -25.87 -0.21 21.50
CA ASN A 250 -26.35 -1.39 22.21
C ASN A 250 -26.87 -0.99 23.59
N LEU A 251 -28.16 -1.21 23.83
CA LEU A 251 -28.81 -1.06 25.12
C LEU A 251 -29.08 -2.46 25.68
N THR A 252 -28.47 -2.77 26.82
CA THR A 252 -28.62 -4.08 27.47
C THR A 252 -29.09 -3.91 28.90
N TYR A 253 -30.14 -4.65 29.23
CA TYR A 253 -30.65 -4.80 30.59
C TYR A 253 -30.44 -6.22 31.10
N ASN A 254 -29.86 -6.37 32.30
CA ASN A 254 -29.66 -7.59 33.00
C ASN A 254 -30.34 -7.48 34.36
N GLY A 255 -31.38 -8.27 34.57
CA GLY A 255 -32.15 -8.31 35.83
C GLY A 255 -32.15 -9.71 36.41
N LYS A 256 -32.05 -9.81 37.73
CA LYS A 256 -32.25 -11.07 38.47
C LYS A 256 -33.14 -10.82 39.68
N TRP A 257 -34.20 -11.61 39.81
CA TRP A 257 -35.11 -11.55 40.94
C TRP A 257 -35.59 -12.96 41.31
N GLY A 258 -35.25 -13.40 42.50
CA GLY A 258 -35.45 -14.77 42.94
C GLY A 258 -34.82 -15.78 41.99
N ASP A 259 -35.62 -16.70 41.48
CA ASP A 259 -35.21 -17.76 40.55
C ASP A 259 -35.22 -17.30 39.05
N HIS A 260 -35.55 -16.05 38.79
CA HIS A 260 -35.71 -15.50 37.46
C HIS A 260 -34.50 -14.65 37.08
N ALA A 261 -33.94 -14.87 35.88
CA ALA A 261 -32.93 -14.02 35.29
C ALA A 261 -33.38 -13.61 33.87
N LEU A 262 -33.27 -12.33 33.56
CA LEU A 262 -33.63 -11.74 32.26
C LEU A 262 -32.45 -10.94 31.73
N THR A 263 -32.10 -11.22 30.47
CA THR A 263 -31.26 -10.32 29.67
C THR A 263 -32.06 -9.84 28.47
N ALA A 264 -32.25 -8.54 28.33
CA ALA A 264 -32.87 -7.92 27.17
C ALA A 264 -31.88 -6.99 26.49
N THR A 265 -31.72 -7.11 25.16
CA THR A 265 -30.77 -6.34 24.38
C THR A 265 -31.47 -5.74 23.16
N ALA A 266 -31.28 -4.44 22.94
CA ALA A 266 -31.67 -3.77 21.72
C ALA A 266 -30.41 -3.17 21.07
N VAL A 267 -30.20 -3.45 19.78
CA VAL A 267 -29.06 -2.97 19.02
C VAL A 267 -29.54 -2.20 17.81
N TYR A 268 -28.91 -1.06 17.56
CA TYR A 268 -29.01 -0.32 16.32
C TYR A 268 -27.62 -0.22 15.71
N GLU A 269 -27.50 -0.62 14.44
CA GLU A 269 -26.27 -0.56 13.66
C GLU A 269 -26.49 0.28 12.41
N ALA A 270 -25.53 1.11 12.06
CA ALA A 270 -25.51 1.80 10.78
C ALA A 270 -24.09 1.84 10.24
N THR A 271 -23.97 1.58 8.94
CA THR A 271 -22.72 1.68 8.20
C THR A 271 -22.96 2.43 6.90
N GLN A 272 -22.09 3.38 6.59
CA GLN A 272 -22.10 4.10 5.32
C GLN A 272 -20.70 4.05 4.74
N SER A 273 -20.57 3.75 3.45
CA SER A 273 -19.32 3.78 2.73
C SER A 273 -19.46 4.65 1.49
N GLU A 274 -18.46 5.49 1.27
CA GLU A 274 -18.33 6.35 0.11
C GLU A 274 -16.99 6.03 -0.58
N TYR A 275 -17.04 5.92 -1.90
CA TYR A 275 -15.88 5.71 -2.75
C TYR A 275 -15.89 6.73 -3.87
N ARG A 276 -14.73 7.36 -4.10
CA ARG A 276 -14.48 8.24 -5.23
C ARG A 276 -13.22 7.79 -5.93
N TYR A 277 -13.23 7.86 -7.23
CA TYR A 277 -12.09 7.57 -8.07
C TYR A 277 -11.98 8.62 -9.15
N MET A 278 -10.76 9.07 -9.40
CA MET A 278 -10.42 9.93 -10.51
C MET A 278 -9.12 9.44 -11.15
N ASN A 279 -9.10 9.36 -12.47
CA ASN A 279 -7.90 9.17 -13.25
C ASN A 279 -7.80 10.28 -14.29
N ILE A 280 -6.64 10.90 -14.34
CA ILE A 280 -6.27 11.86 -15.39
C ILE A 280 -5.00 11.32 -16.02
N SER A 281 -5.00 11.16 -17.35
CA SER A 281 -3.83 10.66 -18.08
C SER A 281 -3.62 11.44 -19.38
N GLY A 282 -2.38 11.47 -19.83
CA GLY A 282 -2.01 12.17 -21.05
C GLY A 282 -0.82 11.52 -21.75
N ASN A 283 -0.77 11.69 -23.07
CA ASN A 283 0.34 11.23 -23.91
C ASN A 283 0.84 12.36 -24.80
N ASN A 284 2.04 12.22 -25.34
CA ASN A 284 2.70 13.20 -26.20
C ASN A 284 2.79 14.58 -25.53
N LEU A 285 3.49 14.63 -24.39
CA LEU A 285 3.69 15.88 -23.66
C LEU A 285 4.54 16.84 -24.49
N MET A 286 4.13 18.10 -24.57
CA MET A 286 4.88 19.18 -25.23
C MET A 286 6.23 19.44 -24.54
N THR A 287 6.30 19.19 -23.24
CA THR A 287 7.52 19.20 -22.44
C THR A 287 7.47 18.13 -21.38
N GLU A 288 8.59 17.42 -21.20
CA GLU A 288 8.72 16.34 -20.21
C GLU A 288 9.11 16.84 -18.82
N SER A 289 9.56 18.10 -18.73
CA SER A 289 9.99 18.71 -17.47
C SER A 289 8.87 18.87 -16.43
N VAL A 290 7.61 18.81 -16.85
CA VAL A 290 6.45 18.89 -15.95
C VAL A 290 6.14 17.57 -15.24
N GLY A 291 6.72 16.45 -15.70
CA GLY A 291 6.43 15.12 -15.15
C GLY A 291 4.93 14.80 -15.23
N TRP A 292 4.36 14.34 -14.11
CA TRP A 292 2.92 14.04 -13.99
C TRP A 292 2.06 15.23 -13.48
N TRP A 293 2.64 16.42 -13.29
CA TRP A 293 1.93 17.51 -12.60
C TRP A 293 1.05 18.37 -13.52
N ASN A 294 1.24 18.33 -14.84
CA ASN A 294 0.48 19.17 -15.74
C ASN A 294 0.01 18.43 -16.98
N VAL A 295 -1.22 17.89 -16.91
CA VAL A 295 -1.85 17.18 -18.03
C VAL A 295 -2.20 18.12 -19.22
N GLU A 296 -2.27 19.44 -19.01
CA GLU A 296 -2.55 20.38 -20.09
C GLU A 296 -1.47 20.40 -21.17
N MET A 297 -0.24 20.00 -20.79
CA MET A 297 0.87 19.85 -21.73
C MET A 297 0.80 18.58 -22.58
N ALA A 298 -0.18 17.70 -22.36
CA ALA A 298 -0.36 16.50 -23.17
C ALA A 298 -1.12 16.78 -24.46
N GLY A 299 -0.64 16.21 -25.55
CA GLY A 299 -1.30 16.28 -26.87
C GLY A 299 -2.60 15.49 -26.89
N THR A 300 -2.65 14.37 -26.18
CA THR A 300 -3.89 13.60 -25.96
C THR A 300 -4.15 13.47 -24.47
N ARG A 301 -5.39 13.65 -24.06
CA ARG A 301 -5.80 13.68 -22.66
C ARG A 301 -6.98 12.75 -22.46
N ASN A 302 -7.02 12.07 -21.33
CA ASN A 302 -8.13 11.24 -20.94
C ASN A 302 -8.44 11.47 -19.45
N ALA A 303 -9.71 11.55 -19.12
CA ALA A 303 -10.19 11.66 -17.74
C ALA A 303 -11.29 10.63 -17.50
N LYS A 304 -11.21 9.97 -16.35
CA LYS A 304 -12.23 9.03 -15.87
C LYS A 304 -12.51 9.34 -14.41
N ASN A 305 -13.75 9.25 -14.02
CA ASN A 305 -14.14 9.31 -12.62
C ASN A 305 -15.21 8.28 -12.32
N ASP A 306 -15.28 7.87 -11.07
CA ASP A 306 -16.30 6.98 -10.56
C ASP A 306 -16.69 7.43 -9.14
N TYR A 307 -17.95 7.21 -8.81
CA TYR A 307 -18.49 7.50 -7.49
C TYR A 307 -19.47 6.43 -7.08
N SER A 308 -19.31 5.89 -5.90
CA SER A 308 -20.28 5.01 -5.32
C SER A 308 -20.49 5.30 -3.84
N LYS A 309 -21.72 5.21 -3.41
CA LYS A 309 -22.11 5.36 -2.01
C LYS A 309 -23.16 4.31 -1.66
N TRP A 310 -23.01 3.70 -0.51
CA TRP A 310 -23.99 2.77 0.02
C TRP A 310 -24.14 2.94 1.53
N ALA A 311 -25.28 2.54 2.05
CA ALA A 311 -25.58 2.53 3.46
C ALA A 311 -26.32 1.25 3.83
N LEU A 312 -26.03 0.76 5.05
CA LEU A 312 -26.72 -0.35 5.69
C LEU A 312 -27.24 0.14 7.05
N MET A 313 -28.43 -0.28 7.44
CA MET A 313 -28.98 -0.07 8.78
C MET A 313 -29.58 -1.37 9.27
N SER A 314 -29.40 -1.66 10.55
CA SER A 314 -29.94 -2.87 11.18
C SER A 314 -30.47 -2.55 12.56
N GLY A 315 -31.61 -3.15 12.87
CA GLY A 315 -32.19 -3.17 14.21
C GLY A 315 -32.30 -4.61 14.73
N VAL A 316 -31.81 -4.87 15.94
CA VAL A 316 -31.89 -6.20 16.58
C VAL A 316 -32.50 -6.08 17.94
N GLY A 317 -33.46 -6.93 18.24
CA GLY A 317 -34.01 -7.15 19.57
C GLY A 317 -33.76 -8.58 20.01
N ARG A 318 -33.23 -8.77 21.21
CA ARG A 318 -32.98 -10.10 21.80
C ARG A 318 -33.43 -10.14 23.24
N VAL A 319 -34.12 -11.18 23.60
CA VAL A 319 -34.53 -11.48 24.98
C VAL A 319 -34.06 -12.89 25.34
N MET A 320 -33.37 -12.98 26.45
CA MET A 320 -32.97 -14.25 27.06
C MET A 320 -33.55 -14.32 28.47
N TYR A 321 -34.35 -15.34 28.73
CA TYR A 321 -34.95 -15.58 30.01
C TYR A 321 -34.54 -16.94 30.57
N ASN A 322 -34.17 -16.98 31.85
CA ASN A 322 -33.75 -18.17 32.54
C ASN A 322 -34.55 -18.29 33.86
N TYR A 323 -35.15 -19.46 34.08
CA TYR A 323 -35.86 -19.79 35.31
C TYR A 323 -35.21 -20.97 36.00
N LYS A 324 -34.74 -20.77 37.23
CA LYS A 324 -34.10 -21.76 38.11
C LYS A 324 -32.85 -22.45 37.46
N ASP A 325 -32.21 -21.83 36.51
CA ASP A 325 -31.11 -22.42 35.72
C ASP A 325 -31.48 -23.77 35.05
N ARG A 326 -32.79 -24.00 34.85
CA ARG A 326 -33.33 -25.22 34.23
C ARG A 326 -34.11 -24.95 32.96
N TYR A 327 -34.82 -23.84 32.89
CA TYR A 327 -35.65 -23.49 31.73
C TYR A 327 -35.12 -22.21 31.13
N MET A 328 -34.65 -22.29 29.89
CA MET A 328 -34.08 -21.17 29.17
C MET A 328 -34.87 -20.92 27.90
N LEU A 329 -35.24 -19.67 27.68
CA LEU A 329 -35.91 -19.19 26.46
C LEU A 329 -35.11 -18.07 25.85
N THR A 330 -34.86 -18.14 24.53
CA THR A 330 -34.22 -17.07 23.78
C THR A 330 -35.08 -16.74 22.58
N GLY A 331 -35.40 -15.47 22.42
CA GLY A 331 -36.06 -14.91 21.23
C GLY A 331 -35.18 -13.80 20.63
N THR A 332 -35.06 -13.79 19.30
CA THR A 332 -34.30 -12.73 18.58
C THR A 332 -35.09 -12.32 17.35
N ILE A 333 -35.18 -11.01 17.11
CA ILE A 333 -35.74 -10.43 15.90
C ILE A 333 -34.69 -9.49 15.30
N ARG A 334 -34.53 -9.49 13.96
CA ARG A 334 -33.67 -8.61 13.24
C ARG A 334 -34.37 -8.05 12.01
N ALA A 335 -34.18 -6.76 11.78
CA ALA A 335 -34.59 -6.08 10.57
C ALA A 335 -33.38 -5.36 9.95
N ASP A 336 -33.17 -5.53 8.65
CA ASP A 336 -32.06 -4.97 7.90
C ASP A 336 -32.59 -4.14 6.72
N GLY A 337 -32.01 -2.96 6.53
CA GLY A 337 -32.23 -2.11 5.39
C GLY A 337 -30.90 -1.85 4.63
N SER A 338 -30.95 -1.89 3.31
CA SER A 338 -29.78 -1.64 2.47
C SER A 338 -30.13 -0.70 1.31
N SER A 339 -29.32 0.33 1.12
CA SER A 339 -29.45 1.24 -0.04
C SER A 339 -29.09 0.58 -1.38
N LYS A 340 -28.57 -0.65 -1.37
CA LYS A 340 -28.22 -1.40 -2.59
C LYS A 340 -29.39 -2.15 -3.20
N PHE A 341 -30.48 -2.31 -2.46
CA PHE A 341 -31.70 -2.89 -3.00
C PHE A 341 -32.55 -1.78 -3.63
N ALA A 342 -33.00 -2.00 -4.86
CA ALA A 342 -34.00 -1.13 -5.47
C ALA A 342 -35.30 -1.21 -4.67
N SER A 343 -35.88 -0.06 -4.34
CA SER A 343 -37.22 0.06 -3.77
C SER A 343 -38.29 -0.21 -4.82
#